data_1d8e76f86562d7b33288605cb266809b
#
_entry.id   1d8e76f86562d7b33288605cb266809b
#
_cell.length_a   1.000
_cell.length_b   1.000
_cell.length_c   1.000
_cell.angle_alpha   90.00
_cell.angle_beta   90.00
_cell.angle_gamma   90.00
#
_symmetry.space_group_name_H-M   'P 1'
#
loop_
_entity.id
_entity.type
_entity.pdbx_description
1 polymer ?
#
loop_
_entity_poly.entity_id
_entity_poly.type
_entity_poly.pdbx_seq_one_letter_code
_entity_poly.pdbx_strand_id
1 'polypeptide(L)'
;MKVTYYGHSCLGVETGGRHLLFDPFISSNELAKAVDVGRVPADFILISHGHADHIGDAVTIAKRTGATCLANFEIATWLQAQGVAKVVPMNLGGAVACDFGRVKLVNALHSSSLPDGTYGGNPGGWVVDAAAGSFYFSGDTALTLDMKLIGEAVKLKWAALCLGDHFTMGVDDALKAADLLRCQQIIGIHYDTFPPIRIDHEVATTKFRAAGKRLHLLSIGEQHVF
;
A
#
# COMPACT_ATOMS: atom_id res chain seq x y z
N MET A 1 7.68 -14.63 -2.63
CA MET A 1 6.68 -13.56 -2.64
C MET A 1 6.79 -12.82 -3.97
N LYS A 2 5.70 -12.70 -4.73
CA LYS A 2 5.73 -12.00 -6.02
C LYS A 2 4.88 -10.75 -5.91
N VAL A 3 5.44 -9.59 -6.28
CA VAL A 3 4.78 -8.29 -6.26
C VAL A 3 4.53 -7.84 -7.70
N THR A 4 3.32 -7.35 -7.98
CA THR A 4 2.95 -6.72 -9.25
C THR A 4 2.59 -5.26 -8.97
N TYR A 5 3.17 -4.32 -9.71
CA TYR A 5 2.85 -2.90 -9.60
C TYR A 5 1.76 -2.53 -10.61
N TYR A 6 0.63 -2.05 -10.14
CA TYR A 6 -0.48 -1.62 -10.99
C TYR A 6 -0.56 -0.11 -11.18
N GLY A 7 0.39 0.62 -10.61
CA GLY A 7 0.48 2.07 -10.69
C GLY A 7 0.07 2.78 -9.40
N HIS A 8 0.55 3.99 -9.21
CA HIS A 8 0.30 4.82 -8.02
C HIS A 8 0.68 4.11 -6.73
N SER A 9 -0.27 3.79 -5.87
CA SER A 9 -0.05 2.98 -4.67
C SER A 9 -0.61 1.56 -4.80
N CYS A 10 -1.12 1.18 -5.98
CA CYS A 10 -1.75 -0.13 -6.17
C CYS A 10 -0.70 -1.23 -6.37
N LEU A 11 -0.57 -2.12 -5.38
CA LEU A 11 0.27 -3.31 -5.42
C LEU A 11 -0.55 -4.59 -5.30
N GLY A 12 -0.28 -5.55 -6.17
CA GLY A 12 -0.67 -6.95 -5.97
C GLY A 12 0.47 -7.75 -5.35
N VAL A 13 0.20 -8.53 -4.31
CA VAL A 13 1.20 -9.39 -3.65
C VAL A 13 0.70 -10.83 -3.60
N GLU A 14 1.43 -11.75 -4.25
CA GLU A 14 1.18 -13.18 -4.14
C GLU A 14 2.02 -13.77 -3.01
N THR A 15 1.35 -14.30 -1.98
CA THR A 15 1.98 -14.95 -0.83
C THR A 15 1.03 -15.96 -0.20
N GLY A 16 1.56 -17.08 0.30
CA GLY A 16 0.76 -18.13 0.94
C GLY A 16 -0.36 -18.70 0.05
N GLY A 17 -0.20 -18.68 -1.28
CA GLY A 17 -1.23 -19.12 -2.24
C GLY A 17 -2.40 -18.14 -2.37
N ARG A 18 -2.28 -16.92 -1.90
CA ARG A 18 -3.29 -15.86 -1.96
C ARG A 18 -2.80 -14.62 -2.69
N HIS A 19 -3.75 -13.89 -3.28
CA HIS A 19 -3.56 -12.60 -3.92
C HIS A 19 -4.06 -11.49 -3.00
N LEU A 20 -3.13 -10.69 -2.47
CA LEU A 20 -3.40 -9.49 -1.70
C LEU A 20 -3.31 -8.29 -2.64
N LEU A 21 -4.30 -7.42 -2.60
CA LEU A 21 -4.34 -6.19 -3.40
C LEU A 21 -4.39 -4.98 -2.46
N PHE A 22 -3.45 -4.08 -2.59
CA PHE A 22 -3.34 -2.87 -1.79
C PHE A 22 -3.82 -1.67 -2.61
N ASP A 23 -4.63 -0.83 -2.01
CA ASP A 23 -5.06 0.48 -2.49
C ASP A 23 -5.39 0.51 -3.99
N PRO A 24 -6.44 -0.22 -4.44
CA PRO A 24 -6.74 -0.36 -5.86
C PRO A 24 -7.27 0.94 -6.47
N PHE A 25 -6.37 1.62 -7.20
CA PHE A 25 -6.65 2.78 -8.03
C PHE A 25 -6.05 2.57 -9.42
N ILE A 26 -6.85 2.00 -10.32
CA ILE A 26 -6.40 1.56 -11.65
C ILE A 26 -7.26 2.23 -12.73
N SER A 27 -8.59 2.09 -12.68
CA SER A 27 -9.51 2.58 -13.72
C SER A 27 -9.42 4.08 -13.97
N SER A 28 -9.23 4.87 -12.93
CA SER A 28 -9.10 6.33 -13.00
C SER A 28 -7.64 6.82 -13.04
N ASN A 29 -6.67 5.89 -13.08
CA ASN A 29 -5.26 6.22 -13.25
C ASN A 29 -4.90 6.26 -14.74
N GLU A 30 -4.68 7.47 -15.27
CA GLU A 30 -4.34 7.69 -16.66
C GLU A 30 -3.10 6.90 -17.13
N LEU A 31 -2.15 6.63 -16.23
CA LEU A 31 -0.94 5.86 -16.52
C LEU A 31 -1.21 4.35 -16.57
N ALA A 32 -2.29 3.88 -15.94
CA ALA A 32 -2.63 2.46 -15.82
C ALA A 32 -3.67 1.99 -16.84
N LYS A 33 -3.97 2.75 -17.90
CA LYS A 33 -4.99 2.44 -18.93
C LYS A 33 -4.82 1.07 -19.60
N ALA A 34 -3.60 0.53 -19.62
CA ALA A 34 -3.32 -0.79 -20.21
C ALA A 34 -3.66 -1.96 -19.25
N VAL A 35 -3.96 -1.67 -17.98
CA VAL A 35 -4.31 -2.69 -16.98
C VAL A 35 -5.81 -2.97 -17.06
N ASP A 36 -6.16 -4.20 -17.36
CA ASP A 36 -7.55 -4.66 -17.33
C ASP A 36 -7.99 -4.96 -15.89
N VAL A 37 -8.69 -4.02 -15.26
CA VAL A 37 -9.23 -4.16 -13.88
C VAL A 37 -10.12 -5.40 -13.74
N GLY A 38 -10.81 -5.80 -14.82
CA GLY A 38 -11.63 -7.02 -14.86
C GLY A 38 -10.83 -8.31 -14.63
N ARG A 39 -9.51 -8.27 -14.77
CA ARG A 39 -8.61 -9.43 -14.64
C ARG A 39 -7.68 -9.34 -13.42
N VAL A 40 -7.65 -8.23 -12.69
CA VAL A 40 -6.81 -8.10 -11.48
C VAL A 40 -7.29 -9.09 -10.40
N PRO A 41 -6.44 -10.03 -9.97
CA PRO A 41 -6.82 -11.00 -8.94
C PRO A 41 -6.81 -10.38 -7.55
N ALA A 42 -7.74 -10.80 -6.69
CA ALA A 42 -7.75 -10.46 -5.28
C ALA A 42 -8.50 -11.51 -4.46
N ASP A 43 -7.86 -12.09 -3.47
CA ASP A 43 -8.49 -12.83 -2.38
C ASP A 43 -8.73 -11.90 -1.18
N PHE A 44 -7.82 -10.93 -1.00
CA PHE A 44 -7.88 -9.90 0.02
C PHE A 44 -7.59 -8.53 -0.57
N ILE A 45 -8.30 -7.50 -0.11
CA ILE A 45 -8.07 -6.10 -0.46
C ILE A 45 -7.76 -5.35 0.84
N LEU A 46 -6.61 -4.69 0.91
CA LEU A 46 -6.17 -3.93 2.07
C LEU A 46 -6.16 -2.44 1.70
N ILE A 47 -6.97 -1.65 2.40
CA ILE A 47 -7.12 -0.22 2.14
C ILE A 47 -6.42 0.57 3.24
N SER A 48 -5.49 1.43 2.86
CA SER A 48 -4.74 2.26 3.78
C SER A 48 -5.57 3.44 4.32
N HIS A 49 -6.30 4.10 3.43
CA HIS A 49 -7.15 5.25 3.76
C HIS A 49 -8.21 5.50 2.66
N GLY A 50 -9.12 6.45 2.89
CA GLY A 50 -10.34 6.61 2.10
C GLY A 50 -10.23 7.49 0.86
N HIS A 51 -9.07 8.08 0.52
CA HIS A 51 -8.96 8.93 -0.66
C HIS A 51 -9.26 8.16 -1.95
N ALA A 52 -9.84 8.86 -2.94
CA ALA A 52 -10.32 8.28 -4.18
C ALA A 52 -9.21 7.56 -4.97
N ASP A 53 -7.98 8.04 -4.91
CA ASP A 53 -6.79 7.46 -5.54
C ASP A 53 -6.20 6.24 -4.78
N HIS A 54 -6.90 5.75 -3.75
CA HIS A 54 -6.58 4.51 -3.02
C HIS A 54 -7.76 3.53 -2.97
N ILE A 55 -9.00 4.01 -2.89
CA ILE A 55 -10.18 3.15 -2.76
C ILE A 55 -10.95 2.95 -4.07
N GLY A 56 -10.57 3.66 -5.15
CA GLY A 56 -11.36 3.82 -6.36
C GLY A 56 -11.96 2.56 -6.97
N ASP A 57 -11.20 1.48 -7.10
CA ASP A 57 -11.65 0.21 -7.67
C ASP A 57 -11.99 -0.87 -6.63
N ALA A 58 -11.84 -0.58 -5.32
CA ALA A 58 -11.99 -1.56 -4.25
C ALA A 58 -13.36 -2.26 -4.28
N VAL A 59 -14.45 -1.50 -4.40
CA VAL A 59 -15.82 -2.03 -4.42
C VAL A 59 -16.03 -2.94 -5.63
N THR A 60 -15.62 -2.49 -6.82
CA THR A 60 -15.79 -3.24 -8.07
C THR A 60 -15.01 -4.55 -8.05
N ILE A 61 -13.74 -4.50 -7.63
CA ILE A 61 -12.90 -5.71 -7.56
C ILE A 61 -13.41 -6.64 -6.47
N ALA A 62 -13.76 -6.15 -5.27
CA ALA A 62 -14.29 -6.99 -4.19
C ALA A 62 -15.57 -7.72 -4.59
N LYS A 63 -16.53 -7.06 -5.25
CA LYS A 63 -17.76 -7.69 -5.74
C LYS A 63 -17.50 -8.75 -6.80
N ARG A 64 -16.58 -8.49 -7.72
CA ARG A 64 -16.22 -9.42 -8.79
C ARG A 64 -15.52 -10.68 -8.27
N THR A 65 -14.55 -10.51 -7.34
CA THR A 65 -13.69 -11.60 -6.87
C THR A 65 -14.25 -12.32 -5.64
N GLY A 66 -15.12 -11.67 -4.89
CA GLY A 66 -15.54 -12.13 -3.57
C GLY A 66 -14.45 -11.95 -2.50
N ALA A 67 -13.47 -11.06 -2.75
CA ALA A 67 -12.37 -10.77 -1.84
C ALA A 67 -12.85 -10.25 -0.49
N THR A 68 -12.08 -10.56 0.55
CA THR A 68 -12.26 -9.99 1.87
C THR A 68 -11.53 -8.65 1.94
N CYS A 69 -12.25 -7.56 2.25
CA CYS A 69 -11.66 -6.23 2.42
C CYS A 69 -11.27 -5.99 3.87
N LEU A 70 -10.02 -5.58 4.12
CA LEU A 70 -9.52 -5.15 5.42
C LEU A 70 -9.28 -3.64 5.36
N ALA A 71 -9.81 -2.92 6.33
CA ALA A 71 -9.67 -1.47 6.41
C ALA A 71 -9.92 -0.97 7.85
N ASN A 72 -9.71 0.32 8.10
CA ASN A 72 -10.20 0.93 9.34
C ASN A 72 -11.73 0.82 9.44
N PHE A 73 -12.28 1.08 10.61
CA PHE A 73 -13.70 0.84 10.89
C PHE A 73 -14.62 1.65 9.97
N GLU A 74 -14.31 2.90 9.70
CA GLU A 74 -15.11 3.81 8.88
C GLU A 74 -15.16 3.36 7.41
N ILE A 75 -14.00 3.04 6.83
CA ILE A 75 -13.90 2.52 5.47
C ILE A 75 -14.61 1.17 5.36
N ALA A 76 -14.42 0.27 6.32
CA ALA A 76 -15.09 -1.03 6.33
C ALA A 76 -16.62 -0.89 6.36
N THR A 77 -17.15 0.02 7.17
CA THR A 77 -18.58 0.35 7.24
C THR A 77 -19.08 0.92 5.90
N TRP A 78 -18.31 1.82 5.29
CA TRP A 78 -18.64 2.37 3.98
C TRP A 78 -18.64 1.29 2.89
N LEU A 79 -17.64 0.41 2.86
CA LEU A 79 -17.58 -0.72 1.92
C LEU A 79 -18.81 -1.65 2.06
N GLN A 80 -19.25 -1.92 3.28
CA GLN A 80 -20.48 -2.69 3.53
C GLN A 80 -21.70 -1.97 2.96
N ALA A 81 -21.81 -0.66 3.18
CA ALA A 81 -22.89 0.15 2.62
C ALA A 81 -22.86 0.17 1.08
N GLN A 82 -21.67 0.06 0.46
CA GLN A 82 -21.50 -0.12 -0.99
C GLN A 82 -21.82 -1.55 -1.46
N GLY A 83 -22.20 -2.47 -0.57
CA GLY A 83 -22.59 -3.85 -0.89
C GLY A 83 -21.41 -4.83 -1.04
N VAL A 84 -20.25 -4.53 -0.43
CA VAL A 84 -19.16 -5.51 -0.30
C VAL A 84 -19.52 -6.52 0.78
N ALA A 85 -19.55 -7.81 0.41
CA ALA A 85 -20.09 -8.87 1.26
C ALA A 85 -19.15 -9.26 2.42
N LYS A 86 -17.83 -9.16 2.21
CA LYS A 86 -16.83 -9.60 3.20
C LYS A 86 -15.93 -8.43 3.58
N VAL A 87 -16.08 -7.92 4.78
CA VAL A 87 -15.23 -6.88 5.35
C VAL A 87 -14.76 -7.25 6.74
N VAL A 88 -13.53 -6.87 7.05
CA VAL A 88 -12.92 -7.00 8.37
C VAL A 88 -12.58 -5.60 8.86
N PRO A 89 -13.43 -5.02 9.72
CA PRO A 89 -13.14 -3.72 10.30
C PRO A 89 -11.99 -3.84 11.31
N MET A 90 -11.05 -2.92 11.22
CA MET A 90 -9.88 -2.85 12.09
C MET A 90 -9.71 -1.45 12.67
N ASN A 91 -8.73 -1.27 13.53
CA ASN A 91 -8.25 0.05 13.94
C ASN A 91 -6.74 0.00 14.17
N LEU A 92 -6.12 1.18 14.25
CA LEU A 92 -4.67 1.31 14.40
C LEU A 92 -4.17 0.51 15.61
N GLY A 93 -3.07 -0.23 15.41
CA GLY A 93 -2.51 -1.13 16.41
C GLY A 93 -3.14 -2.52 16.42
N GLY A 94 -4.33 -2.70 15.84
CA GLY A 94 -5.01 -3.99 15.71
C GLY A 94 -4.33 -4.93 14.72
N ALA A 95 -4.47 -6.23 14.95
CA ALA A 95 -3.96 -7.25 14.05
C ALA A 95 -4.92 -8.44 13.94
N VAL A 96 -4.97 -9.05 12.74
CA VAL A 96 -5.85 -10.16 12.40
C VAL A 96 -5.04 -11.29 11.79
N ALA A 97 -5.38 -12.53 12.15
CA ALA A 97 -4.88 -13.72 11.48
C ALA A 97 -5.70 -13.99 10.22
N CYS A 98 -5.01 -14.23 9.11
CA CYS A 98 -5.57 -14.67 7.84
C CYS A 98 -4.92 -16.01 7.44
N ASP A 99 -5.46 -16.69 6.44
CA ASP A 99 -4.93 -17.97 6.00
C ASP A 99 -3.54 -17.89 5.32
N PHE A 100 -3.14 -16.69 4.85
CA PHE A 100 -1.81 -16.42 4.31
C PHE A 100 -0.79 -15.93 5.35
N GLY A 101 -1.23 -15.59 6.56
CA GLY A 101 -0.37 -15.02 7.61
C GLY A 101 -1.12 -14.06 8.54
N ARG A 102 -0.42 -13.09 9.11
CA ARG A 102 -0.98 -12.09 10.03
C ARG A 102 -0.84 -10.70 9.42
N VAL A 103 -1.88 -9.89 9.52
CA VAL A 103 -1.84 -8.48 9.12
C VAL A 103 -2.06 -7.57 10.32
N LYS A 104 -1.37 -6.43 10.35
CA LYS A 104 -1.52 -5.40 11.38
C LYS A 104 -1.70 -4.06 10.71
N LEU A 105 -2.73 -3.33 11.12
CA LEU A 105 -2.92 -1.93 10.72
C LEU A 105 -2.08 -1.06 11.66
N VAL A 106 -1.17 -0.28 11.09
CA VAL A 106 -0.25 0.60 11.83
C VAL A 106 -0.50 2.06 11.47
N ASN A 107 -0.04 2.98 12.31
CA ASN A 107 -0.26 4.41 12.13
C ASN A 107 0.36 4.94 10.83
N ALA A 108 -0.36 5.81 10.14
CA ALA A 108 0.13 6.66 9.07
C ALA A 108 -0.30 8.11 9.37
N LEU A 109 0.57 9.07 9.05
CA LEU A 109 0.32 10.48 9.32
C LEU A 109 -0.13 11.16 8.02
N HIS A 110 -1.44 11.16 7.80
CA HIS A 110 -2.09 11.69 6.61
C HIS A 110 -3.54 12.09 6.93
N SER A 111 -4.31 12.50 5.95
CA SER A 111 -5.77 12.67 6.06
C SER A 111 -6.51 11.49 5.44
N SER A 112 -7.81 11.39 5.69
CA SER A 112 -8.65 10.35 5.11
C SER A 112 -10.08 10.84 4.99
N SER A 113 -10.54 11.01 3.76
CA SER A 113 -11.93 11.26 3.42
C SER A 113 -12.40 10.23 2.39
N LEU A 114 -13.66 9.81 2.50
CA LEU A 114 -14.28 8.94 1.52
C LEU A 114 -14.66 9.70 0.25
N PRO A 115 -14.92 9.03 -0.89
CA PRO A 115 -15.28 9.72 -2.15
C PRO A 115 -16.50 10.62 -2.07
N ASP A 116 -17.41 10.39 -1.12
CA ASP A 116 -18.58 11.23 -0.85
C ASP A 116 -18.29 12.42 0.09
N GLY A 117 -17.03 12.59 0.50
CA GLY A 117 -16.57 13.65 1.40
C GLY A 117 -16.75 13.35 2.89
N THR A 118 -17.29 12.18 3.24
CA THR A 118 -17.41 11.79 4.65
C THR A 118 -16.07 11.38 5.26
N TYR A 119 -15.98 11.39 6.59
CA TYR A 119 -14.77 11.01 7.31
C TYR A 119 -14.41 9.53 7.07
N GLY A 120 -13.21 9.29 6.58
CA GLY A 120 -12.71 7.94 6.24
C GLY A 120 -11.91 7.26 7.36
N GLY A 121 -12.03 7.71 8.60
CA GLY A 121 -11.23 7.20 9.72
C GLY A 121 -9.78 7.68 9.68
N ASN A 122 -8.96 7.22 10.61
CA ASN A 122 -7.54 7.52 10.62
C ASN A 122 -6.81 6.70 9.53
N PRO A 123 -5.93 7.33 8.73
CA PRO A 123 -5.12 6.60 7.76
C PRO A 123 -4.16 5.63 8.45
N GLY A 124 -3.80 4.56 7.74
CA GLY A 124 -2.89 3.56 8.25
C GLY A 124 -2.02 2.95 7.16
N GLY A 125 -0.94 2.32 7.61
CA GLY A 125 -0.13 1.41 6.81
C GLY A 125 -0.37 -0.05 7.22
N TRP A 126 0.18 -0.97 6.48
CA TRP A 126 0.01 -2.40 6.70
C TRP A 126 1.34 -3.10 6.96
N VAL A 127 1.46 -3.79 8.08
CA VAL A 127 2.50 -4.79 8.29
C VAL A 127 1.90 -6.16 8.03
N VAL A 128 2.46 -6.87 7.08
CA VAL A 128 2.06 -8.24 6.73
C VAL A 128 3.17 -9.18 7.12
N ASP A 129 2.84 -10.17 7.95
CA ASP A 129 3.74 -11.24 8.38
C ASP A 129 3.25 -12.56 7.80
N ALA A 130 3.92 -13.04 6.77
CA ALA A 130 3.59 -14.27 6.04
C ALA A 130 4.76 -15.25 6.08
N ALA A 131 4.50 -16.53 5.81
CA ALA A 131 5.53 -17.58 5.83
C ALA A 131 6.72 -17.29 4.87
N ALA A 132 6.47 -16.59 3.76
CA ALA A 132 7.51 -16.19 2.80
C ALA A 132 8.34 -14.98 3.25
N GLY A 133 8.02 -14.39 4.40
CA GLY A 133 8.66 -13.20 4.99
C GLY A 133 7.67 -12.07 5.25
N SER A 134 8.11 -11.08 6.01
CA SER A 134 7.28 -9.93 6.38
C SER A 134 7.58 -8.73 5.50
N PHE A 135 6.57 -7.87 5.28
CA PHE A 135 6.73 -6.61 4.57
C PHE A 135 5.85 -5.50 5.17
N TYR A 136 6.19 -4.28 4.82
CA TYR A 136 5.44 -3.08 5.19
C TYR A 136 4.96 -2.35 3.96
N PHE A 137 3.71 -1.92 3.97
CA PHE A 137 3.10 -1.02 3.01
C PHE A 137 2.72 0.26 3.72
N SER A 138 3.32 1.38 3.34
CA SER A 138 3.15 2.65 4.07
C SER A 138 1.75 3.27 3.92
N GLY A 139 1.08 3.01 2.80
CA GLY A 139 0.03 3.91 2.36
C GLY A 139 0.59 5.31 2.16
N ASP A 140 -0.26 6.30 2.30
CA ASP A 140 0.15 7.70 2.29
C ASP A 140 0.50 8.16 3.71
N THR A 141 1.69 8.70 3.87
CA THR A 141 2.16 9.15 5.17
C THR A 141 3.29 10.18 5.06
N ALA A 142 3.40 11.06 6.05
CA ALA A 142 4.64 11.75 6.36
C ALA A 142 5.62 10.79 7.04
N LEU A 143 6.90 11.19 7.16
CA LEU A 143 7.89 10.49 7.97
C LEU A 143 7.48 10.54 9.46
N THR A 144 7.44 9.39 10.11
CA THR A 144 7.10 9.29 11.54
C THR A 144 8.01 8.33 12.28
N LEU A 145 8.24 8.60 13.58
CA LEU A 145 9.04 7.73 14.46
C LEU A 145 8.39 6.37 14.71
N ASP A 146 7.09 6.21 14.47
CA ASP A 146 6.41 4.93 14.57
C ASP A 146 7.01 3.86 13.66
N MET A 147 7.62 4.28 12.53
CA MET A 147 8.35 3.39 11.63
C MET A 147 9.54 2.68 12.32
N LYS A 148 10.17 3.32 13.31
CA LYS A 148 11.21 2.68 14.13
C LYS A 148 10.66 1.52 14.94
N LEU A 149 9.48 1.68 15.53
CA LEU A 149 8.81 0.61 16.28
C LEU A 149 8.47 -0.60 15.39
N ILE A 150 8.10 -0.35 14.14
CA ILE A 150 7.87 -1.42 13.16
C ILE A 150 9.18 -2.18 12.88
N GLY A 151 10.28 -1.44 12.57
CA GLY A 151 11.58 -2.04 12.27
C GLY A 151 12.25 -2.74 13.46
N GLU A 152 11.85 -2.41 14.71
CA GLU A 152 12.28 -3.10 15.92
C GLU A 152 11.47 -4.38 16.18
N ALA A 153 10.17 -4.36 15.82
CA ALA A 153 9.26 -5.48 16.09
C ALA A 153 9.32 -6.58 15.00
N VAL A 154 9.60 -6.21 13.74
CA VAL A 154 9.51 -7.14 12.60
C VAL A 154 10.72 -6.99 11.68
N LYS A 155 11.34 -8.13 11.31
CA LYS A 155 12.39 -8.13 10.28
C LYS A 155 11.74 -8.10 8.90
N LEU A 156 11.70 -6.93 8.30
CA LEU A 156 11.10 -6.72 6.98
C LEU A 156 12.01 -7.27 5.87
N LYS A 157 11.43 -8.00 4.94
CA LYS A 157 12.06 -8.44 3.71
C LYS A 157 12.10 -7.32 2.68
N TRP A 158 11.03 -6.55 2.60
CA TRP A 158 10.90 -5.33 1.79
C TRP A 158 9.84 -4.39 2.37
N ALA A 159 9.83 -3.16 1.92
CA ALA A 159 8.80 -2.19 2.25
C ALA A 159 8.37 -1.41 1.00
N ALA A 160 7.07 -1.09 0.89
CA ALA A 160 6.57 -0.13 -0.07
C ALA A 160 6.44 1.23 0.61
N LEU A 161 7.08 2.27 0.05
CA LEU A 161 7.11 3.61 0.61
C LEU A 161 6.68 4.65 -0.42
N CYS A 162 5.81 5.58 -0.02
CA CYS A 162 5.44 6.74 -0.82
C CYS A 162 6.64 7.67 -1.03
N LEU A 163 6.80 8.20 -2.26
CA LEU A 163 7.99 8.96 -2.69
C LEU A 163 7.64 10.32 -3.32
N GLY A 164 6.34 10.62 -3.54
CA GLY A 164 5.91 11.71 -4.42
C GLY A 164 6.10 13.11 -3.86
N ASP A 165 6.56 13.25 -2.61
CA ASP A 165 6.64 14.55 -1.94
C ASP A 165 5.26 15.23 -1.86
N HIS A 166 5.15 16.49 -2.01
CA HIS A 166 3.96 17.34 -2.05
C HIS A 166 2.79 16.91 -1.12
N PHE A 167 2.31 15.67 -1.21
CA PHE A 167 1.21 15.13 -0.38
C PHE A 167 1.68 14.08 0.64
N THR A 168 2.87 13.51 0.46
CA THR A 168 3.41 12.41 1.26
C THR A 168 4.89 12.63 1.55
N MET A 169 5.61 11.59 2.02
CA MET A 169 7.07 11.62 2.05
C MET A 169 7.62 11.86 0.64
N GLY A 170 8.70 12.65 0.57
CA GLY A 170 9.57 12.69 -0.59
C GLY A 170 10.68 11.64 -0.48
N VAL A 171 11.57 11.60 -1.49
CA VAL A 171 12.67 10.63 -1.60
C VAL A 171 13.59 10.64 -0.38
N ASP A 172 13.92 11.82 0.15
CA ASP A 172 14.85 11.96 1.31
C ASP A 172 14.20 11.45 2.61
N ASP A 173 12.92 11.69 2.81
CA ASP A 173 12.20 11.19 3.97
C ASP A 173 11.92 9.68 3.86
N ALA A 174 11.61 9.17 2.67
CA ALA A 174 11.49 7.75 2.44
C ALA A 174 12.79 6.99 2.68
N LEU A 175 13.95 7.61 2.38
CA LEU A 175 15.26 7.05 2.71
C LEU A 175 15.46 6.94 4.23
N LYS A 176 15.11 7.99 5.00
CA LYS A 176 15.13 7.96 6.48
C LYS A 176 14.12 6.93 7.03
N ALA A 177 12.92 6.84 6.42
CA ALA A 177 11.93 5.82 6.76
C ALA A 177 12.50 4.41 6.59
N ALA A 178 13.21 4.14 5.49
CA ALA A 178 13.89 2.86 5.26
C ALA A 178 14.94 2.55 6.33
N ASP A 179 15.64 3.55 6.86
CA ASP A 179 16.57 3.38 7.99
C ASP A 179 15.81 3.04 9.29
N LEU A 180 14.76 3.77 9.62
CA LEU A 180 13.92 3.49 10.79
C LEU A 180 13.31 2.10 10.75
N LEU A 181 12.83 1.67 9.57
CA LEU A 181 12.28 0.35 9.30
C LEU A 181 13.36 -0.76 9.27
N ARG A 182 14.65 -0.40 9.26
CA ARG A 182 15.78 -1.34 9.08
C ARG A 182 15.64 -2.19 7.82
N CYS A 183 15.04 -1.61 6.75
CA CYS A 183 14.74 -2.30 5.52
C CYS A 183 15.66 -1.83 4.39
N GLN A 184 16.21 -2.78 3.62
CA GLN A 184 17.13 -2.46 2.53
C GLN A 184 16.49 -2.57 1.15
N GLN A 185 15.34 -3.26 1.02
CA GLN A 185 14.63 -3.45 -0.25
C GLN A 185 13.36 -2.59 -0.23
N ILE A 186 13.30 -1.57 -1.05
CA ILE A 186 12.21 -0.60 -1.06
C ILE A 186 11.55 -0.61 -2.43
N ILE A 187 10.22 -0.72 -2.47
CA ILE A 187 9.40 -0.43 -3.64
C ILE A 187 8.89 1.00 -3.50
N GLY A 188 9.11 1.82 -4.52
CA GLY A 188 8.51 3.15 -4.58
C GLY A 188 7.03 3.06 -4.95
N ILE A 189 6.18 3.83 -4.26
CA ILE A 189 4.76 4.02 -4.57
C ILE A 189 4.41 5.50 -4.50
N HIS A 190 3.21 5.88 -4.94
CA HIS A 190 2.66 7.24 -4.88
C HIS A 190 3.57 8.28 -5.53
N TYR A 191 4.02 8.04 -6.76
CA TYR A 191 4.83 8.98 -7.54
C TYR A 191 4.37 9.00 -9.02
N ASP A 192 4.69 10.06 -9.75
CA ASP A 192 4.48 10.31 -11.19
C ASP A 192 3.03 10.37 -11.67
N THR A 193 2.06 9.86 -10.94
CA THR A 193 0.65 9.77 -11.37
C THR A 193 0.05 11.15 -11.66
N PHE A 194 0.43 12.14 -10.87
CA PHE A 194 0.00 13.53 -11.01
C PHE A 194 1.20 14.48 -11.13
N PRO A 195 1.06 15.62 -11.81
CA PRO A 195 2.19 16.56 -11.98
C PRO A 195 2.91 16.96 -10.69
N PRO A 196 2.21 17.21 -9.55
CA PRO A 196 2.87 17.61 -8.30
C PRO A 196 3.73 16.51 -7.65
N ILE A 197 3.50 15.24 -7.98
CA ILE A 197 4.20 14.09 -7.36
C ILE A 197 5.21 13.42 -8.30
N ARG A 198 5.67 14.15 -9.32
CA ARG A 198 6.72 13.65 -10.22
C ARG A 198 8.06 13.67 -9.52
N ILE A 199 8.83 12.59 -9.69
CA ILE A 199 10.17 12.45 -9.13
C ILE A 199 11.23 12.27 -10.21
N ASP A 200 12.48 12.58 -9.90
CA ASP A 200 13.63 12.20 -10.71
C ASP A 200 14.07 10.79 -10.31
N HIS A 201 13.85 9.80 -11.19
CA HIS A 201 14.13 8.39 -10.93
C HIS A 201 15.62 8.11 -10.75
N GLU A 202 16.49 8.79 -11.52
CA GLU A 202 17.94 8.59 -11.43
C GLU A 202 18.47 9.14 -10.12
N VAL A 203 18.05 10.33 -9.74
CA VAL A 203 18.41 10.94 -8.45
C VAL A 203 17.90 10.08 -7.30
N ALA A 204 16.64 9.64 -7.32
CA ALA A 204 16.05 8.81 -6.29
C ALA A 204 16.81 7.48 -6.10
N THR A 205 17.02 6.74 -7.19
CA THR A 205 17.72 5.45 -7.13
C THR A 205 19.17 5.59 -6.71
N THR A 206 19.84 6.68 -7.13
CA THR A 206 21.24 6.98 -6.73
C THR A 206 21.35 7.28 -5.25
N LYS A 207 20.43 8.07 -4.68
CA LYS A 207 20.41 8.34 -3.23
C LYS A 207 20.25 7.06 -2.40
N PHE A 208 19.31 6.19 -2.76
CA PHE A 208 19.10 4.92 -2.07
C PHE A 208 20.33 4.01 -2.18
N ARG A 209 20.90 3.89 -3.37
CA ARG A 209 22.13 3.10 -3.60
C ARG A 209 23.32 3.62 -2.79
N ALA A 210 23.51 4.93 -2.70
CA ALA A 210 24.57 5.53 -1.90
C ALA A 210 24.43 5.22 -0.41
N ALA A 211 23.20 5.02 0.08
CA ALA A 211 22.90 4.61 1.45
C ALA A 211 22.87 3.08 1.65
N GLY A 212 23.36 2.28 0.68
CA GLY A 212 23.38 0.83 0.77
C GLY A 212 22.00 0.16 0.66
N LYS A 213 21.01 0.86 0.12
CA LYS A 213 19.64 0.38 -0.08
C LYS A 213 19.33 0.20 -1.57
N ARG A 214 18.33 -0.61 -1.86
CA ARG A 214 17.82 -0.79 -3.22
C ARG A 214 16.41 -0.23 -3.32
N LEU A 215 16.24 0.77 -4.18
CA LEU A 215 14.95 1.31 -4.57
C LEU A 215 14.52 0.67 -5.88
N HIS A 216 13.34 0.04 -5.87
CA HIS A 216 12.69 -0.52 -7.04
C HIS A 216 11.58 0.44 -7.48
N LEU A 217 11.76 1.08 -8.62
CA LEU A 217 10.74 1.87 -9.32
C LEU A 217 10.22 1.00 -10.46
N LEU A 218 9.16 0.25 -10.18
CA LEU A 218 8.61 -0.72 -11.13
C LEU A 218 7.75 -0.02 -12.19
N SER A 219 7.82 -0.52 -13.41
CA SER A 219 6.87 -0.14 -14.45
C SER A 219 5.48 -0.73 -14.17
N ILE A 220 4.41 -0.08 -14.63
CA ILE A 220 3.05 -0.59 -14.47
C ILE A 220 2.92 -1.93 -15.20
N GLY A 221 2.43 -2.97 -14.49
CA GLY A 221 2.37 -4.34 -14.95
C GLY A 221 3.64 -5.16 -14.67
N GLU A 222 4.73 -4.53 -14.25
CA GLU A 222 5.97 -5.24 -13.93
C GLU A 222 5.81 -6.06 -12.66
N GLN A 223 6.49 -7.22 -12.65
CA GLN A 223 6.53 -8.14 -11.53
C GLN A 223 7.93 -8.22 -10.95
N HIS A 224 8.01 -8.22 -9.61
CA HIS A 224 9.25 -8.42 -8.87
C HIS A 224 9.10 -9.55 -7.85
N VAL A 225 10.15 -10.35 -7.69
CA VAL A 225 10.15 -11.49 -6.75
C VAL A 225 11.17 -11.24 -5.64
N PHE A 226 10.69 -11.25 -4.40
CA PHE A 226 11.49 -11.17 -3.19
C PHE A 226 11.71 -12.54 -2.56
#